data_e555f31c7e4f4fb7de9e5b27880551aa
#
_entry.id   e555f31c7e4f4fb7de9e5b27880551aa
#
_cell.length_a   1.000
_cell.length_b   1.000
_cell.length_c   1.000
_cell.angle_alpha   90.00
_cell.angle_beta   90.00
_cell.angle_gamma   90.00
#
_symmetry.space_group_name_H-M   'P 1'
#
loop_
_entity.id
_entity.type
_entity.pdbx_description
1 polymer ?
#
loop_
_entity_poly.entity_id
_entity_poly.type
_entity_poly.pdbx_seq_one_letter_code
_entity_poly.pdbx_strand_id
1 'polypeptide(L)'
;MGENTLYKRFLPLVILTVGILLQGCKDDVFNPEKVKAAYQDRFPVKNIDPAMDWKMTQQVRVNVSVSEDTGIDYTIRIYDKNPLISRSSAKLLTEGTANNTTVFTTVMDCPSVLTSAFVCRTDAHSRNIVKYVSIQNGQLHAAFGSSPTTTRAAWTRSVSIET
;
A
#
# COMPACT_ATOMS: atom_id res chain seq x y z
N MET A 1 43.80 41.97 -58.14
CA MET A 1 42.99 42.61 -57.12
C MET A 1 41.54 42.64 -57.58
N GLY A 2 40.81 41.55 -57.35
CA GLY A 2 39.45 41.44 -57.89
C GLY A 2 38.60 40.34 -57.17
N GLU A 3 38.83 40.08 -55.87
CA GLU A 3 38.15 38.94 -55.18
C GLU A 3 37.10 39.30 -54.18
N ASN A 4 36.83 40.55 -53.82
CA ASN A 4 35.97 40.89 -52.72
C ASN A 4 34.54 41.30 -53.06
N THR A 5 34.16 41.33 -54.32
CA THR A 5 32.84 41.82 -54.73
C THR A 5 31.76 40.77 -54.72
N LEU A 6 32.11 39.50 -54.95
CA LEU A 6 31.18 38.37 -54.86
C LEU A 6 30.78 38.11 -53.43
N TYR A 7 31.70 38.18 -52.49
CA TYR A 7 31.45 37.89 -51.04
C TYR A 7 30.47 38.89 -50.41
N LYS A 8 30.59 40.16 -50.78
CA LYS A 8 29.70 41.19 -50.31
C LYS A 8 28.25 41.06 -50.79
N ARG A 9 28.03 40.42 -51.93
CA ARG A 9 26.69 40.17 -52.47
C ARG A 9 26.03 38.93 -51.92
N PHE A 10 26.79 37.88 -51.55
CA PHE A 10 26.26 36.64 -51.00
C PHE A 10 26.11 36.66 -49.47
N LEU A 11 26.87 37.50 -48.78
CA LEU A 11 26.82 37.61 -47.33
C LEU A 11 25.41 37.93 -46.78
N PRO A 12 24.65 38.89 -47.29
CA PRO A 12 23.32 39.16 -46.81
C PRO A 12 22.32 38.07 -47.13
N LEU A 13 22.50 37.30 -48.20
CA LEU A 13 21.66 36.15 -48.53
C LEU A 13 21.87 34.98 -47.55
N VAL A 14 23.10 34.71 -47.18
CA VAL A 14 23.45 33.68 -46.19
C VAL A 14 22.92 34.03 -44.80
N ILE A 15 23.00 35.29 -44.41
CA ILE A 15 22.46 35.75 -43.11
C ILE A 15 20.94 35.62 -43.09
N LEU A 16 20.27 35.93 -44.21
CA LEU A 16 18.81 35.81 -44.32
C LEU A 16 18.36 34.33 -44.20
N THR A 17 19.06 33.41 -44.85
CA THR A 17 18.71 31.98 -44.79
C THR A 17 18.99 31.38 -43.44
N VAL A 18 20.07 31.74 -42.76
CA VAL A 18 20.35 31.31 -41.37
C VAL A 18 19.31 31.87 -40.39
N GLY A 19 18.85 33.13 -40.59
CA GLY A 19 17.78 33.73 -39.74
C GLY A 19 16.47 32.99 -39.86
N ILE A 20 16.10 32.46 -41.03
CA ILE A 20 14.86 31.70 -41.22
C ILE A 20 14.96 30.29 -40.59
N LEU A 21 16.13 29.68 -40.60
CA LEU A 21 16.35 28.38 -39.99
C LEU A 21 16.35 28.41 -38.45
N LEU A 22 16.60 29.58 -37.83
CA LEU A 22 16.56 29.75 -36.37
C LEU A 22 15.15 30.05 -35.82
N GLN A 23 14.15 30.23 -36.68
CA GLN A 23 12.74 30.33 -36.25
C GLN A 23 12.09 28.96 -36.07
N GLY A 24 12.91 27.88 -35.96
CA GLY A 24 12.45 26.55 -35.67
C GLY A 24 11.71 26.51 -34.33
N CYS A 25 10.46 26.15 -34.41
CA CYS A 25 9.62 25.57 -33.35
C CYS A 25 9.70 26.26 -31.97
N LYS A 26 9.11 27.43 -31.86
CA LYS A 26 8.51 27.86 -30.59
C LYS A 26 7.13 27.22 -30.45
N ASP A 27 6.99 25.98 -30.79
CA ASP A 27 5.80 25.25 -30.37
C ASP A 27 5.98 24.99 -28.88
N ASP A 28 5.11 25.56 -28.09
CA ASP A 28 4.92 25.30 -26.65
C ASP A 28 4.51 23.85 -26.41
N VAL A 29 5.32 22.91 -26.94
CA VAL A 29 5.07 21.45 -26.83
C VAL A 29 5.05 21.00 -25.37
N PHE A 30 5.62 21.80 -24.49
CA PHE A 30 5.67 21.54 -23.04
C PHE A 30 5.04 22.68 -22.21
N ASN A 31 4.05 23.38 -22.74
CA ASN A 31 3.27 24.26 -21.87
C ASN A 31 2.42 23.39 -20.93
N PRO A 32 2.75 23.29 -19.62
CA PRO A 32 2.09 22.39 -18.69
C PRO A 32 0.60 22.71 -18.56
N GLU A 33 0.20 23.95 -18.77
CA GLU A 33 -1.20 24.37 -18.72
C GLU A 33 -2.02 23.91 -19.91
N LYS A 34 -1.45 24.00 -21.12
CA LYS A 34 -2.08 23.47 -22.35
C LYS A 34 -2.19 21.95 -22.31
N VAL A 35 -1.14 21.27 -21.84
CA VAL A 35 -1.16 19.83 -21.64
C VAL A 35 -2.22 19.44 -20.63
N LYS A 36 -2.26 20.12 -19.47
CA LYS A 36 -3.28 19.91 -18.43
C LYS A 36 -4.69 20.12 -18.96
N ALA A 37 -4.94 21.21 -19.73
CA ALA A 37 -6.25 21.47 -20.31
C ALA A 37 -6.66 20.38 -21.33
N ALA A 38 -5.74 19.94 -22.20
CA ALA A 38 -6.00 18.90 -23.17
C ALA A 38 -6.27 17.53 -22.50
N TYR A 39 -5.58 17.23 -21.41
CA TYR A 39 -5.87 16.04 -20.61
C TYR A 39 -7.21 16.14 -19.90
N GLN A 40 -7.54 17.28 -19.28
CA GLN A 40 -8.83 17.50 -18.61
C GLN A 40 -10.02 17.36 -19.56
N ASP A 41 -9.85 17.76 -20.82
CA ASP A 41 -10.92 17.66 -21.82
C ASP A 41 -11.12 16.21 -22.34
N ARG A 42 -10.07 15.42 -22.36
CA ARG A 42 -10.10 14.00 -22.79
C ARG A 42 -10.49 13.01 -21.69
N PHE A 43 -10.34 13.39 -20.42
CA PHE A 43 -10.73 12.51 -19.33
C PHE A 43 -12.26 12.52 -19.15
N PRO A 44 -12.90 11.34 -19.10
CA PRO A 44 -14.35 11.23 -18.90
C PRO A 44 -14.79 11.70 -17.51
N VAL A 45 -13.87 11.78 -16.55
CA VAL A 45 -14.15 12.24 -15.18
C VAL A 45 -13.65 13.68 -15.05
N LYS A 46 -14.56 14.65 -15.18
CA LYS A 46 -14.25 16.08 -15.13
C LYS A 46 -14.20 16.67 -13.71
N ASN A 47 -14.84 15.99 -12.75
CA ASN A 47 -14.92 16.44 -11.35
C ASN A 47 -14.40 15.33 -10.44
N ILE A 48 -13.08 15.27 -10.25
CA ILE A 48 -12.49 14.47 -9.18
C ILE A 48 -12.67 15.28 -7.90
N ASP A 49 -13.44 14.76 -6.96
CA ASP A 49 -13.56 15.35 -5.64
C ASP A 49 -12.15 15.47 -5.03
N PRO A 50 -11.67 16.68 -4.72
CA PRO A 50 -10.36 16.87 -4.09
C PRO A 50 -10.27 16.20 -2.70
N ALA A 51 -11.41 15.86 -2.08
CA ALA A 51 -11.47 15.10 -0.85
C ALA A 51 -11.37 13.57 -1.09
N MET A 52 -11.32 13.11 -2.36
CA MET A 52 -11.16 11.70 -2.68
C MET A 52 -9.75 11.23 -2.28
N ASP A 53 -9.70 10.48 -1.19
CA ASP A 53 -8.46 9.90 -0.69
C ASP A 53 -8.14 8.60 -1.47
N TRP A 54 -7.13 8.69 -2.34
CA TRP A 54 -6.61 7.54 -3.11
C TRP A 54 -5.67 6.65 -2.28
N LYS A 55 -5.70 6.76 -0.96
CA LYS A 55 -4.90 5.91 -0.10
C LYS A 55 -5.29 4.45 -0.27
N MET A 56 -4.41 3.70 -0.91
CA MET A 56 -4.55 2.26 -1.08
C MET A 56 -4.10 1.48 0.15
N THR A 57 -3.43 2.14 1.10
CA THR A 57 -2.93 1.55 2.34
C THR A 57 -3.44 2.32 3.56
N GLN A 58 -3.59 1.61 4.66
CA GLN A 58 -3.93 2.17 5.97
C GLN A 58 -2.92 1.70 7.02
N GLN A 59 -2.71 2.53 8.03
CA GLN A 59 -1.93 2.18 9.21
C GLN A 59 -2.85 1.65 10.30
N VAL A 60 -2.52 0.48 10.81
CA VAL A 60 -3.28 -0.21 11.86
C VAL A 60 -2.40 -0.40 13.08
N ARG A 61 -2.83 0.10 14.22
CA ARG A 61 -2.19 -0.19 15.50
C ARG A 61 -2.56 -1.60 15.94
N VAL A 62 -1.56 -2.40 16.17
CA VAL A 62 -1.70 -3.79 16.63
C VAL A 62 -1.40 -3.86 18.12
N ASN A 63 -2.24 -4.59 18.84
CA ASN A 63 -2.04 -4.91 20.25
C ASN A 63 -2.45 -6.36 20.48
N VAL A 64 -1.48 -7.22 20.79
CA VAL A 64 -1.71 -8.65 21.02
C VAL A 64 -1.16 -9.04 22.39
N SER A 65 -2.05 -9.46 23.27
CA SER A 65 -1.72 -9.96 24.60
C SER A 65 -1.78 -11.50 24.67
N VAL A 66 -0.92 -12.07 25.49
CA VAL A 66 -0.91 -13.49 25.82
C VAL A 66 -0.92 -13.63 27.32
N SER A 67 -1.93 -14.30 27.88
CA SER A 67 -2.07 -14.52 29.33
C SER A 67 -1.92 -15.98 29.72
N GLU A 68 -1.27 -16.76 28.86
CA GLU A 68 -0.92 -18.16 29.12
C GLU A 68 0.48 -18.23 29.74
N ASP A 69 0.86 -19.40 30.16
CA ASP A 69 2.14 -19.84 30.77
C ASP A 69 3.19 -18.75 31.07
N THR A 70 3.57 -18.68 32.33
CA THR A 70 4.55 -17.69 32.82
C THR A 70 5.94 -18.00 32.25
N GLY A 71 6.56 -16.96 31.66
CA GLY A 71 7.96 -17.04 31.21
C GLY A 71 8.17 -17.71 29.85
N ILE A 72 7.10 -17.95 29.09
CA ILE A 72 7.19 -18.47 27.72
C ILE A 72 6.95 -17.34 26.72
N ASP A 73 7.87 -17.20 25.78
CA ASP A 73 7.73 -16.28 24.65
C ASP A 73 7.00 -16.99 23.50
N TYR A 74 6.01 -16.30 22.98
CA TYR A 74 5.23 -16.71 21.83
C TYR A 74 5.53 -15.85 20.63
N THR A 75 5.72 -16.46 19.47
CA THR A 75 5.82 -15.71 18.22
C THR A 75 4.42 -15.37 17.73
N ILE A 76 4.20 -14.07 17.50
CA ILE A 76 2.96 -13.52 16.96
C ILE A 76 3.18 -13.15 15.50
N ARG A 77 2.34 -13.66 14.60
CA ARG A 77 2.33 -13.34 13.17
C ARG A 77 0.95 -12.92 12.74
N ILE A 78 0.88 -11.87 11.94
CA ILE A 78 -0.41 -11.35 11.44
C ILE A 78 -0.42 -11.50 9.93
N TYR A 79 -1.52 -12.08 9.41
CA TYR A 79 -1.71 -12.39 8.01
C TYR A 79 -3.01 -11.78 7.48
N ASP A 80 -3.01 -11.48 6.17
CA ASP A 80 -4.21 -11.03 5.45
C ASP A 80 -5.25 -12.14 5.25
N LYS A 81 -4.81 -13.42 5.23
CA LYS A 81 -5.63 -14.61 5.05
C LYS A 81 -5.24 -15.69 6.06
N ASN A 82 -6.11 -16.69 6.22
CA ASN A 82 -5.82 -17.79 7.13
C ASN A 82 -4.60 -18.61 6.63
N PRO A 83 -3.46 -18.58 7.35
CA PRO A 83 -2.24 -19.26 6.93
C PRO A 83 -2.34 -20.80 6.98
N LEU A 84 -3.28 -21.33 7.76
CA LEU A 84 -3.50 -22.76 7.87
C LEU A 84 -4.24 -23.35 6.66
N ILE A 85 -5.06 -22.54 6.01
CA ILE A 85 -5.87 -22.96 4.84
C ILE A 85 -5.20 -22.49 3.55
N SER A 86 -4.70 -21.27 3.54
CA SER A 86 -4.20 -20.60 2.32
C SER A 86 -2.68 -20.49 2.33
N ARG A 87 -1.98 -21.60 2.54
CA ARG A 87 -0.51 -21.65 2.76
C ARG A 87 0.32 -20.81 1.80
N SER A 88 -0.01 -20.85 0.52
CA SER A 88 0.78 -20.17 -0.52
C SER A 88 0.31 -18.73 -0.81
N SER A 89 -0.86 -18.31 -0.32
CA SER A 89 -1.45 -17.02 -0.64
C SER A 89 -1.67 -16.11 0.57
N ALA A 90 -1.41 -16.59 1.80
CA ALA A 90 -1.44 -15.78 3.00
C ALA A 90 -0.17 -14.92 3.08
N LYS A 91 -0.36 -13.59 3.03
CA LYS A 91 0.75 -12.64 3.13
C LYS A 91 0.96 -12.26 4.59
N LEU A 92 2.20 -12.38 5.06
CA LEU A 92 2.61 -11.87 6.36
C LEU A 92 2.59 -10.34 6.34
N LEU A 93 1.88 -9.74 7.27
CA LEU A 93 1.77 -8.29 7.42
C LEU A 93 2.76 -7.76 8.47
N THR A 94 2.88 -8.46 9.59
CA THR A 94 3.85 -8.12 10.66
C THR A 94 4.12 -9.34 11.55
N GLU A 95 5.26 -9.31 12.25
CA GLU A 95 5.69 -10.36 13.17
C GLU A 95 6.34 -9.75 14.41
N GLY A 96 6.23 -10.44 15.55
CA GLY A 96 6.91 -10.08 16.78
C GLY A 96 6.71 -11.13 17.88
N THR A 97 7.00 -10.77 19.10
CA THR A 97 6.89 -11.66 20.27
C THR A 97 5.98 -11.07 21.33
N ALA A 98 5.29 -11.94 22.06
CA ALA A 98 4.51 -11.59 23.23
C ALA A 98 4.65 -12.68 24.30
N ASN A 99 4.50 -12.31 25.55
CA ASN A 99 4.40 -13.24 26.66
C ASN A 99 3.36 -12.74 27.69
N ASN A 100 3.24 -13.41 28.82
CA ASN A 100 2.25 -13.05 29.84
C ASN A 100 2.50 -11.69 30.51
N THR A 101 3.69 -11.10 30.36
CA THR A 101 4.05 -9.77 30.91
C THR A 101 4.25 -8.72 29.83
N THR A 102 4.60 -9.14 28.61
CA THR A 102 4.92 -8.24 27.50
C THR A 102 3.90 -8.40 26.37
N VAL A 103 3.19 -7.32 26.10
CA VAL A 103 2.22 -7.24 25.01
C VAL A 103 2.95 -6.89 23.70
N PHE A 104 2.65 -7.60 22.63
CA PHE A 104 3.12 -7.22 21.31
C PHE A 104 2.35 -6.01 20.80
N THR A 105 3.05 -4.89 20.66
CA THR A 105 2.47 -3.63 20.15
C THR A 105 3.31 -3.12 19.00
N THR A 106 2.66 -2.84 17.86
CA THR A 106 3.30 -2.31 16.67
C THR A 106 2.29 -1.54 15.80
N VAL A 107 2.80 -0.88 14.77
CA VAL A 107 1.99 -0.31 13.68
C VAL A 107 2.28 -1.09 12.42
N MET A 108 1.26 -1.59 11.75
CA MET A 108 1.40 -2.29 10.48
C MET A 108 0.72 -1.51 9.36
N ASP A 109 1.35 -1.54 8.18
CA ASP A 109 0.75 -1.05 6.95
C ASP A 109 0.03 -2.20 6.23
N CYS A 110 -1.23 -1.99 5.90
CA CYS A 110 -2.02 -2.99 5.17
C CYS A 110 -2.92 -2.32 4.13
N PRO A 111 -3.45 -3.07 3.14
CA PRO A 111 -4.40 -2.53 2.18
C PRO A 111 -5.60 -1.88 2.88
N SER A 112 -6.06 -0.72 2.40
CA SER A 112 -7.19 0.02 2.99
C SER A 112 -8.51 -0.76 2.96
N VAL A 113 -8.62 -1.73 2.04
CA VAL A 113 -9.77 -2.64 1.94
C VAL A 113 -9.77 -3.77 2.96
N LEU A 114 -8.67 -3.95 3.72
CA LEU A 114 -8.56 -5.00 4.72
C LEU A 114 -9.31 -4.59 5.99
N THR A 115 -10.43 -5.22 6.25
CA THR A 115 -11.27 -4.96 7.43
C THR A 115 -11.04 -5.95 8.57
N SER A 116 -10.23 -6.98 8.34
CA SER A 116 -9.93 -8.02 9.31
C SER A 116 -8.62 -8.72 8.98
N ALA A 117 -7.96 -9.31 9.97
CA ALA A 117 -6.72 -10.05 9.79
C ALA A 117 -6.71 -11.34 10.63
N PHE A 118 -5.79 -12.22 10.32
CA PHE A 118 -5.57 -13.47 11.05
C PHE A 118 -4.33 -13.35 11.92
N VAL A 119 -4.54 -13.37 13.23
CA VAL A 119 -3.48 -13.34 14.22
C VAL A 119 -3.12 -14.76 14.59
N CYS A 120 -1.90 -15.16 14.30
CA CYS A 120 -1.34 -16.47 14.60
C CYS A 120 -0.38 -16.37 15.78
N ARG A 121 -0.62 -17.13 16.82
CA ARG A 121 0.31 -17.35 17.93
C ARG A 121 0.97 -18.70 17.75
N THR A 122 2.30 -18.72 17.78
CA THR A 122 3.11 -19.95 17.69
C THR A 122 3.88 -20.12 18.98
N ASP A 123 3.82 -21.30 19.59
CA ASP A 123 4.60 -21.67 20.77
C ASP A 123 5.98 -22.28 20.40
N ALA A 124 6.78 -22.58 21.43
CA ALA A 124 8.11 -23.17 21.27
C ALA A 124 8.08 -24.57 20.59
N HIS A 125 6.94 -25.25 20.59
CA HIS A 125 6.74 -26.54 19.94
C HIS A 125 6.14 -26.41 18.53
N SER A 126 6.14 -25.21 17.95
CA SER A 126 5.57 -24.89 16.64
C SER A 126 4.06 -25.15 16.53
N ARG A 127 3.34 -25.18 17.64
CA ARG A 127 1.88 -25.26 17.63
C ARG A 127 1.29 -23.88 17.36
N ASN A 128 0.42 -23.83 16.37
CA ASN A 128 -0.20 -22.59 15.92
C ASN A 128 -1.65 -22.50 16.39
N ILE A 129 -2.00 -21.36 17.00
CA ILE A 129 -3.38 -20.97 17.24
C ILE A 129 -3.67 -19.72 16.42
N VAL A 130 -4.70 -19.77 15.59
CA VAL A 130 -5.08 -18.67 14.71
C VAL A 130 -6.42 -18.10 15.13
N LYS A 131 -6.47 -16.78 15.31
CA LYS A 131 -7.69 -16.02 15.56
C LYS A 131 -8.00 -15.09 14.41
N TYR A 132 -9.26 -15.04 14.00
CA TYR A 132 -9.78 -14.04 13.11
C TYR A 132 -10.17 -12.79 13.90
N VAL A 133 -9.63 -11.63 13.52
CA VAL A 133 -9.79 -10.39 14.29
C VAL A 133 -10.17 -9.26 13.34
N SER A 134 -11.23 -8.53 13.67
CA SER A 134 -11.64 -7.35 12.92
C SER A 134 -10.75 -6.15 13.23
N ILE A 135 -10.47 -5.36 12.21
CA ILE A 135 -9.82 -4.06 12.34
C ILE A 135 -10.92 -3.02 12.58
N GLN A 136 -10.85 -2.32 13.70
CA GLN A 136 -11.83 -1.30 14.07
C GLN A 136 -11.12 0.01 14.37
N ASN A 137 -11.53 1.09 13.72
CA ASN A 137 -10.95 2.43 13.92
C ASN A 137 -9.41 2.47 13.81
N GLY A 138 -8.85 1.73 12.84
CA GLY A 138 -7.40 1.64 12.67
C GLY A 138 -6.67 0.88 13.79
N GLN A 139 -7.38 0.01 14.52
CA GLN A 139 -6.82 -0.79 15.60
C GLN A 139 -7.18 -2.27 15.43
N LEU A 140 -6.24 -3.14 15.79
CA LEU A 140 -6.39 -4.58 15.86
C LEU A 140 -6.01 -5.03 17.26
N HIS A 141 -6.97 -5.62 17.99
CA HIS A 141 -6.76 -6.15 19.33
C HIS A 141 -7.01 -7.64 19.35
N ALA A 142 -6.04 -8.41 19.83
CA ALA A 142 -6.16 -9.84 20.03
C ALA A 142 -5.67 -10.24 21.44
N ALA A 143 -6.31 -11.22 22.03
CA ALA A 143 -5.87 -11.80 23.31
C ALA A 143 -5.85 -13.33 23.19
N PHE A 144 -4.77 -13.95 23.65
CA PHE A 144 -4.62 -15.39 23.78
C PHE A 144 -4.52 -15.77 25.24
N GLY A 145 -5.14 -16.89 25.61
CA GLY A 145 -5.19 -17.40 26.98
C GLY A 145 -6.55 -17.23 27.66
N SER A 146 -6.67 -17.74 28.86
CA SER A 146 -7.91 -17.82 29.63
C SER A 146 -8.25 -16.49 30.28
N SER A 147 -8.78 -15.54 29.53
CA SER A 147 -9.55 -14.47 30.14
C SER A 147 -11.02 -14.72 29.83
N PRO A 148 -11.89 -14.82 30.83
CA PRO A 148 -13.31 -14.91 30.58
C PRO A 148 -13.84 -13.51 30.27
N THR A 149 -13.54 -12.98 29.11
CA THR A 149 -14.19 -11.78 28.62
C THR A 149 -14.95 -12.13 27.36
N THR A 150 -16.21 -12.27 27.57
CA THR A 150 -17.33 -12.31 26.67
C THR A 150 -17.10 -11.51 25.38
N THR A 151 -16.59 -12.18 24.37
CA THR A 151 -16.94 -11.86 23.00
C THR A 151 -16.98 -13.19 22.24
N ARG A 152 -18.11 -13.83 22.38
CA ARG A 152 -18.46 -15.06 21.69
C ARG A 152 -18.75 -14.73 20.24
N ALA A 153 -17.70 -14.60 19.43
CA ALA A 153 -17.84 -14.82 18.02
C ALA A 153 -17.83 -16.34 17.81
N ALA A 154 -19.01 -16.93 17.97
CA ALA A 154 -19.25 -18.33 17.69
C ALA A 154 -19.03 -18.58 16.19
N TRP A 155 -17.88 -19.13 15.85
CA TRP A 155 -17.70 -19.85 14.60
C TRP A 155 -17.50 -21.33 14.93
N THR A 156 -18.58 -21.97 15.34
CA THR A 156 -18.71 -23.42 15.29
C THR A 156 -19.43 -23.74 13.99
N ARG A 157 -18.72 -23.87 12.89
CA ARG A 157 -19.26 -24.57 11.73
C ARG A 157 -18.91 -26.04 11.94
N SER A 158 -19.82 -26.79 12.55
CA SER A 158 -19.86 -28.24 12.49
C SER A 158 -20.05 -28.64 11.03
N VAL A 159 -19.02 -29.24 10.45
CA VAL A 159 -19.17 -29.95 9.18
C VAL A 159 -19.79 -31.29 9.54
N SER A 160 -21.08 -31.44 9.29
CA SER A 160 -21.73 -32.73 9.27
C SER A 160 -21.32 -33.44 7.98
N ILE A 161 -20.51 -34.47 8.12
CA ILE A 161 -20.27 -35.44 7.03
C ILE A 161 -21.44 -36.39 7.10
N GLU A 162 -22.38 -36.27 6.18
CA GLU A 162 -23.37 -37.33 5.92
C GLU A 162 -22.70 -38.41 5.06
N THR A 163 -22.75 -39.64 5.58
CA THR A 163 -22.36 -40.87 4.89
C THR A 163 -23.46 -41.30 3.90
#